data_af7761f88405743bd8db8c5b3a0d50b7
#
_entry.id   af7761f88405743bd8db8c5b3a0d50b7
#
_cell.length_a   1.000
_cell.length_b   1.000
_cell.length_c   1.000
_cell.angle_alpha   90.00
_cell.angle_beta   90.00
_cell.angle_gamma   90.00
#
_symmetry.space_group_name_H-M   'P 1'
#
loop_
_entity.id
_entity.type
_entity.pdbx_description
1 polymer ?
#
loop_
_entity_poly.entity_id
_entity_poly.type
_entity_poly.pdbx_seq_one_letter_code
_entity_poly.pdbx_strand_id
1 'polypeptide(L)'
;LNILDENIIASQRAHLQKRRIHFRHIGTEIGRRGMKDLAEIIPLLHRLRCPTFFTHDLGFFAPSFCHKGYSLVCLDVGASEAAEYIRRFLRHPGFRTEKQRLGKVILARQRNLSFWEIGKPTLQRLSWPQP
;
A
#
# COMPACT_ATOMS: atom_id res chain seq x y z
N LEU A 1 -8.33 -3.22 -5.97
CA LEU A 1 -7.94 -1.98 -6.65
C LEU A 1 -6.65 -1.43 -6.07
N ASN A 2 -5.57 -1.47 -6.82
CA ASN A 2 -4.27 -0.98 -6.37
C ASN A 2 -4.12 0.49 -6.75
N ILE A 3 -3.79 1.33 -5.78
CA ILE A 3 -3.55 2.76 -5.97
C ILE A 3 -2.10 3.04 -5.58
N LEU A 4 -1.36 3.71 -6.45
CA LEU A 4 0.02 4.10 -6.18
C LEU A 4 0.08 5.60 -5.89
N ASP A 5 0.80 5.95 -4.82
CA ASP A 5 1.11 7.34 -4.50
C ASP A 5 2.03 7.95 -5.56
N GLU A 6 2.08 9.26 -5.63
CA GLU A 6 2.97 9.98 -6.55
C GLU A 6 4.44 9.60 -6.38
N ASN A 7 4.86 9.23 -5.16
CA ASN A 7 6.24 8.87 -4.86
C ASN A 7 6.68 7.50 -5.40
N ILE A 8 5.78 6.73 -6.01
CA ILE A 8 6.16 5.52 -6.73
C ILE A 8 6.64 5.94 -8.11
N ILE A 9 7.95 5.88 -8.35
CA ILE A 9 8.59 6.45 -9.53
C ILE A 9 8.26 5.70 -10.82
N ALA A 10 8.44 6.39 -11.96
CA ALA A 10 8.03 5.88 -13.27
C ALA A 10 8.66 4.53 -13.63
N SER A 11 9.94 4.31 -13.32
CA SER A 11 10.60 3.04 -13.61
C SER A 11 9.94 1.87 -12.87
N GLN A 12 9.51 2.11 -11.64
CA GLN A 12 8.86 1.08 -10.83
C GLN A 12 7.43 0.79 -11.33
N ARG A 13 6.71 1.82 -11.76
CA ARG A 13 5.41 1.64 -12.39
C ARG A 13 5.54 0.80 -13.67
N ALA A 14 6.59 1.04 -14.46
CA ALA A 14 6.88 0.24 -15.67
C ALA A 14 7.14 -1.23 -15.33
N HIS A 15 7.89 -1.50 -14.26
CA HIS A 15 8.11 -2.87 -13.79
C HIS A 15 6.82 -3.58 -13.39
N LEU A 16 5.91 -2.86 -12.71
CA LEU A 16 4.61 -3.42 -12.33
C LEU A 16 3.78 -3.76 -13.58
N GLN A 17 3.77 -2.88 -14.57
CA GLN A 17 3.06 -3.12 -15.83
C GLN A 17 3.59 -4.36 -16.55
N LYS A 18 4.91 -4.55 -16.62
CA LYS A 18 5.52 -5.73 -17.21
C LYS A 18 5.09 -7.02 -16.52
N ARG A 19 4.86 -6.96 -15.23
CA ARG A 19 4.40 -8.10 -14.43
C ARG A 19 2.88 -8.26 -14.43
N ARG A 20 2.17 -7.44 -15.23
CA ARG A 20 0.71 -7.46 -15.35
C ARG A 20 0.00 -7.20 -14.02
N ILE A 21 0.60 -6.39 -13.17
CA ILE A 21 -0.03 -5.90 -11.94
C ILE A 21 -0.75 -4.61 -12.29
N HIS A 22 -2.07 -4.62 -12.18
CA HIS A 22 -2.91 -3.46 -12.50
C HIS A 22 -2.91 -2.49 -11.34
N PHE A 23 -2.85 -1.19 -11.68
CA PHE A 23 -2.88 -0.12 -10.70
C PHE A 23 -3.37 1.18 -11.34
N ARG A 24 -3.70 2.16 -10.48
CA ARG A 24 -3.93 3.54 -10.88
C ARG A 24 -2.99 4.42 -10.08
N HIS A 25 -2.35 5.37 -10.74
CA HIS A 25 -1.32 6.21 -10.13
C HIS A 25 -1.88 7.61 -9.84
N ILE A 26 -1.73 8.07 -8.59
CA ILE A 26 -2.14 9.43 -8.20
C ILE A 26 -1.27 10.44 -8.96
N GLY A 27 -1.92 11.42 -9.54
CA GLY A 27 -1.25 12.47 -10.29
C GLY A 27 -1.22 12.27 -11.80
N THR A 28 -1.38 11.01 -12.28
CA THR A 28 -1.41 10.73 -13.72
C THR A 28 -2.73 10.09 -14.16
N GLU A 29 -3.29 9.21 -13.36
CA GLU A 29 -4.49 8.45 -13.73
C GLU A 29 -5.67 8.71 -12.82
N ILE A 30 -5.42 9.15 -11.58
CA ILE A 30 -6.45 9.43 -10.59
C ILE A 30 -5.96 10.56 -9.68
N GLY A 31 -6.90 11.26 -9.05
CA GLY A 31 -6.55 12.39 -8.22
C GLY A 31 -5.87 13.50 -9.01
N ARG A 32 -4.98 14.23 -8.38
CA ARG A 32 -4.20 15.30 -9.00
C ARG A 32 -2.79 15.34 -8.43
N ARG A 33 -1.88 16.01 -9.14
CA ARG A 33 -0.52 16.20 -8.67
C ARG A 33 -0.49 17.04 -7.40
N GLY A 34 0.41 16.68 -6.49
CA GLY A 34 0.61 17.43 -5.26
C GLY A 34 -0.47 17.26 -4.23
N MET A 35 -1.26 16.18 -4.29
CA MET A 35 -2.26 15.90 -3.27
C MET A 35 -1.59 15.76 -1.89
N LYS A 36 -2.15 16.46 -0.91
CA LYS A 36 -1.65 16.39 0.47
C LYS A 36 -2.16 15.12 1.14
N ASP A 37 -1.25 14.45 1.83
CA ASP A 37 -1.43 13.08 2.32
C ASP A 37 -2.73 12.87 3.10
N LEU A 38 -2.87 13.50 4.25
CA LEU A 38 -4.02 13.23 5.12
C LEU A 38 -5.25 14.01 4.71
N ALA A 39 -5.07 15.24 4.23
CA ALA A 39 -6.19 16.13 3.93
C ALA A 39 -6.89 15.78 2.62
N GLU A 40 -6.18 15.17 1.67
CA GLU A 40 -6.69 14.93 0.31
C GLU A 40 -6.66 13.45 -0.10
N ILE A 41 -5.61 12.70 0.24
CA ILE A 41 -5.49 11.30 -0.17
C ILE A 41 -6.50 10.42 0.58
N ILE A 42 -6.62 10.56 1.89
CA ILE A 42 -7.56 9.75 2.67
C ILE A 42 -9.01 9.94 2.17
N PRO A 43 -9.50 11.18 1.95
CA PRO A 43 -10.82 11.34 1.33
C PRO A 43 -10.95 10.71 -0.05
N LEU A 44 -9.90 10.74 -0.88
CA LEU A 44 -9.91 10.05 -2.16
C LEU A 44 -10.10 8.54 -1.98
N LEU A 45 -9.39 7.92 -1.05
CA LEU A 45 -9.50 6.50 -0.78
C LEU A 45 -10.92 6.11 -0.32
N HIS A 46 -11.57 6.97 0.46
CA HIS A 46 -12.95 6.74 0.89
C HIS A 46 -13.95 6.70 -0.27
N ARG A 47 -13.64 7.36 -1.39
CA ARG A 47 -14.50 7.39 -2.57
C ARG A 47 -14.28 6.20 -3.51
N LEU A 48 -13.23 5.43 -3.29
CA LEU A 48 -12.89 4.27 -4.11
C LEU A 48 -13.40 2.99 -3.46
N ARG A 49 -13.57 1.96 -4.27
CA ARG A 49 -14.07 0.67 -3.79
C ARG A 49 -12.90 -0.21 -3.36
N CYS A 50 -12.74 -0.37 -2.06
CA CYS A 50 -11.78 -1.28 -1.45
C CYS A 50 -10.34 -1.11 -1.97
N PRO A 51 -9.80 0.12 -2.02
CA PRO A 51 -8.46 0.33 -2.55
C PRO A 51 -7.37 -0.20 -1.61
N THR A 52 -6.27 -0.66 -2.20
CA THR A 52 -5.01 -0.92 -1.52
C THR A 52 -4.04 0.18 -1.96
N PHE A 53 -3.65 1.04 -1.03
CA PHE A 53 -2.82 2.22 -1.32
C PHE A 53 -1.37 1.96 -0.95
N PHE A 54 -0.47 2.13 -1.91
CA PHE A 54 0.98 1.93 -1.73
C PHE A 54 1.70 3.28 -1.73
N THR A 55 2.53 3.52 -0.74
CA THR A 55 3.25 4.77 -0.58
C THR A 55 4.62 4.55 0.07
N HIS A 56 5.58 5.43 -0.22
CA HIS A 56 6.84 5.51 0.53
C HIS A 56 6.73 6.42 1.75
N ASP A 57 5.61 7.11 1.93
CA ASP A 57 5.42 8.00 3.07
C ASP A 57 5.05 7.20 4.31
N LEU A 58 6.00 7.05 5.23
CA LEU A 58 5.81 6.29 6.46
C LEU A 58 4.88 6.99 7.46
N GLY A 59 4.53 8.26 7.22
CA GLY A 59 3.56 8.99 8.03
C GLY A 59 2.15 8.39 7.99
N PHE A 60 1.86 7.54 7.00
CA PHE A 60 0.60 6.81 6.95
C PHE A 60 0.57 5.60 7.88
N PHE A 61 1.72 5.20 8.44
CA PHE A 61 1.78 4.01 9.29
C PHE A 61 1.40 4.34 10.73
N ALA A 62 0.09 4.32 11.00
CA ALA A 62 -0.44 4.56 12.34
C ALA A 62 -1.76 3.80 12.51
N PRO A 63 -2.05 3.30 13.72
CA PRO A 63 -3.30 2.55 13.96
C PRO A 63 -4.56 3.39 13.75
N SER A 64 -4.47 4.70 13.91
CA SER A 64 -5.59 5.61 13.71
C SER A 64 -6.07 5.68 12.25
N PHE A 65 -5.25 5.22 11.29
CA PHE A 65 -5.61 5.23 9.88
C PHE A 65 -6.25 3.91 9.42
N CYS A 66 -6.41 2.93 10.29
CA CYS A 66 -7.14 1.72 9.95
C CYS A 66 -8.59 2.06 9.63
N HIS A 67 -9.09 1.51 8.52
CA HIS A 67 -10.46 1.72 8.10
C HIS A 67 -10.97 0.49 7.33
N LYS A 68 -12.20 0.12 7.56
CA LYS A 68 -12.79 -1.09 6.96
C LYS A 68 -12.89 -1.05 5.43
N GLY A 69 -12.85 0.14 4.84
CA GLY A 69 -13.05 0.35 3.40
C GLY A 69 -11.79 0.40 2.56
N TYR A 70 -10.61 0.39 3.18
CA TYR A 70 -9.34 0.42 2.46
C TYR A 70 -8.20 -0.22 3.26
N SER A 71 -7.05 -0.37 2.60
CA SER A 71 -5.81 -0.75 3.25
C SER A 71 -4.70 0.19 2.82
N LEU A 72 -3.76 0.46 3.72
CA LEU A 72 -2.58 1.28 3.46
C LEU A 72 -1.34 0.41 3.56
N VAL A 73 -0.44 0.53 2.57
CA VAL A 73 0.83 -0.21 2.55
C VAL A 73 1.96 0.80 2.44
N CYS A 74 2.67 0.98 3.54
CA CYS A 74 3.84 1.85 3.61
C CYS A 74 5.08 1.03 3.27
N LEU A 75 5.83 1.47 2.26
CA LEU A 75 7.00 0.77 1.75
C LEU A 75 8.26 1.40 2.35
N ASP A 76 8.82 0.74 3.37
CA ASP A 76 10.08 1.16 3.99
C ASP A 76 11.24 0.45 3.30
N VAL A 77 11.37 0.70 2.01
CA VAL A 77 12.39 0.16 1.12
C VAL A 77 12.83 1.27 0.18
N GLY A 78 13.91 1.04 -0.57
CA GLY A 78 14.40 2.04 -1.51
C GLY A 78 13.41 2.31 -2.65
N ALA A 79 13.49 3.51 -3.23
CA ALA A 79 12.60 3.91 -4.32
C ALA A 79 12.69 2.96 -5.52
N SER A 80 13.86 2.36 -5.76
CA SER A 80 14.09 1.40 -6.85
C SER A 80 13.64 -0.02 -6.53
N GLU A 81 13.11 -0.24 -5.33
CA GLU A 81 12.66 -1.56 -4.87
C GLU A 81 11.13 -1.68 -4.78
N ALA A 82 10.42 -0.58 -5.07
CA ALA A 82 8.97 -0.53 -4.84
C ALA A 82 8.21 -1.64 -5.57
N ALA A 83 8.49 -1.84 -6.85
CA ALA A 83 7.81 -2.86 -7.66
C ALA A 83 7.98 -4.25 -7.09
N GLU A 84 9.20 -4.60 -6.66
CA GLU A 84 9.50 -5.92 -6.09
C GLU A 84 8.70 -6.16 -4.81
N TYR A 85 8.68 -5.17 -3.91
CA TYR A 85 7.98 -5.33 -2.63
C TYR A 85 6.46 -5.24 -2.76
N ILE A 86 5.94 -4.44 -3.70
CA ILE A 86 4.51 -4.46 -4.03
C ILE A 86 4.11 -5.85 -4.53
N ARG A 87 4.88 -6.42 -5.46
CA ARG A 87 4.63 -7.77 -5.99
C ARG A 87 4.66 -8.81 -4.87
N ARG A 88 5.68 -8.78 -4.02
CA ARG A 88 5.82 -9.72 -2.91
C ARG A 88 4.66 -9.58 -1.91
N PHE A 89 4.24 -8.36 -1.64
CA PHE A 89 3.10 -8.11 -0.76
C PHE A 89 1.81 -8.71 -1.33
N LEU A 90 1.51 -8.46 -2.61
CA LEU A 90 0.30 -8.97 -3.24
C LEU A 90 0.27 -10.49 -3.34
N ARG A 91 1.43 -11.14 -3.30
CA ARG A 91 1.55 -12.61 -3.30
C ARG A 91 1.67 -13.22 -1.91
N HIS A 92 1.80 -12.40 -0.89
CA HIS A 92 1.94 -12.90 0.48
C HIS A 92 0.67 -13.63 0.91
N PRO A 93 0.78 -14.85 1.49
CA PRO A 93 -0.41 -15.63 1.88
C PRO A 93 -1.36 -14.91 2.82
N GLY A 94 -0.86 -13.98 3.64
CA GLY A 94 -1.67 -13.19 4.56
C GLY A 94 -2.38 -12.00 3.92
N PHE A 95 -2.01 -11.61 2.70
CA PHE A 95 -2.50 -10.39 2.05
C PHE A 95 -2.90 -10.59 0.59
N ARG A 96 -3.06 -11.82 0.16
CA ARG A 96 -3.28 -12.16 -1.25
C ARG A 96 -4.62 -11.64 -1.77
N THR A 97 -5.64 -11.60 -0.95
CA THR A 97 -6.97 -11.15 -1.35
C THR A 97 -7.27 -9.76 -0.79
N GLU A 98 -8.15 -9.04 -1.46
CA GLU A 98 -8.64 -7.75 -1.00
C GLU A 98 -9.21 -7.83 0.42
N LYS A 99 -10.00 -8.88 0.68
CA LYS A 99 -10.60 -9.10 1.99
C LYS A 99 -9.56 -9.23 3.10
N GLN A 100 -8.44 -9.90 2.80
CA GLN A 100 -7.34 -10.04 3.77
C GLN A 100 -6.65 -8.71 4.06
N ARG A 101 -6.64 -7.80 3.09
CA ARG A 101 -5.95 -6.51 3.23
C ARG A 101 -6.81 -5.46 3.93
N LEU A 102 -8.12 -5.46 3.72
CA LEU A 102 -9.01 -4.42 4.24
C LEU A 102 -8.91 -4.28 5.76
N GLY A 103 -8.95 -3.04 6.24
CA GLY A 103 -8.89 -2.73 7.65
C GLY A 103 -7.49 -2.71 8.23
N LYS A 104 -6.45 -2.84 7.40
CA LYS A 104 -5.07 -2.94 7.85
C LYS A 104 -4.22 -1.81 7.33
N VAL A 105 -3.28 -1.37 8.17
CA VAL A 105 -2.20 -0.45 7.82
C VAL A 105 -0.90 -1.22 7.96
N ILE A 106 -0.20 -1.43 6.85
CA ILE A 106 0.95 -2.33 6.76
C ILE A 106 2.23 -1.54 6.55
N LEU A 107 3.30 -1.96 7.22
CA LEU A 107 4.66 -1.49 6.98
C LEU A 107 5.45 -2.64 6.37
N ALA A 108 5.84 -2.49 5.10
CA ALA A 108 6.63 -3.48 4.39
C ALA A 108 8.11 -3.08 4.45
N ARG A 109 8.92 -3.92 5.06
CA ARG A 109 10.37 -3.78 5.17
C ARG A 109 11.06 -4.90 4.43
N GLN A 110 12.37 -4.77 4.22
CA GLN A 110 13.14 -5.80 3.55
C GLN A 110 13.06 -7.15 4.27
N ARG A 111 13.05 -7.15 5.59
CA ARG A 111 13.10 -8.38 6.40
C ARG A 111 11.75 -8.91 6.84
N ASN A 112 10.77 -8.03 7.02
CA ASN A 112 9.48 -8.44 7.58
C ASN A 112 8.38 -7.45 7.23
N LEU A 113 7.15 -7.81 7.63
CA LEU A 113 6.00 -6.91 7.59
C LEU A 113 5.50 -6.72 9.01
N SER A 114 5.00 -5.51 9.27
CA SER A 114 4.27 -5.20 10.50
C SER A 114 2.95 -4.57 10.11
N PHE A 115 1.90 -4.78 10.88
CA PHE A 115 0.63 -4.16 10.56
C PHE A 115 -0.26 -3.94 11.77
N TRP A 116 -1.03 -2.85 11.68
CA TRP A 116 -2.16 -2.59 12.56
C TRP A 116 -3.43 -3.08 11.87
N GLU A 117 -4.36 -3.59 12.65
CA GLU A 117 -5.66 -4.02 12.14
C GLU A 117 -6.78 -3.32 12.91
N ILE A 118 -7.84 -2.93 12.21
CA ILE A 118 -8.98 -2.27 12.83
C ILE A 118 -9.55 -3.14 13.95
N GLY A 119 -9.84 -2.52 15.10
CA GLY A 119 -10.39 -3.22 16.25
C GLY A 119 -9.40 -4.04 17.07
N LYS A 120 -8.12 -4.05 16.70
CA LYS A 120 -7.09 -4.79 17.44
C LYS A 120 -6.06 -3.83 18.04
N PRO A 121 -5.71 -3.97 19.33
CA PRO A 121 -4.86 -2.99 20.01
C PRO A 121 -3.35 -3.21 19.83
N THR A 122 -2.93 -4.34 19.26
CA THR A 122 -1.52 -4.70 19.18
C THR A 122 -1.00 -4.75 17.76
N LEU A 123 0.24 -4.29 17.58
CA LEU A 123 0.96 -4.41 16.32
C LEU A 123 1.29 -5.89 16.06
N GLN A 124 0.98 -6.35 14.86
CA GLN A 124 1.27 -7.73 14.44
C GLN A 124 2.44 -7.74 13.47
N ARG A 125 3.18 -8.85 13.44
CA ARG A 125 4.33 -9.04 12.55
C ARG A 125 4.22 -10.33 11.77
N LEU A 126 4.67 -10.27 10.52
CA LEU A 126 4.75 -11.44 9.63
C LEU A 126 6.09 -11.44 8.92
N SER A 127 6.57 -12.64 8.63
CA SER A 127 7.75 -12.81 7.79
C SER A 127 7.37 -12.80 6.32
N TRP A 128 8.33 -12.45 5.47
CA TRP A 128 8.19 -12.72 4.04
C TRP A 128 8.32 -14.24 3.82
N PRO A 129 7.54 -14.80 2.88
CA PRO A 129 7.71 -16.22 2.53
C PRO A 129 9.13 -16.48 2.03
N GLN A 130 9.66 -17.66 2.35
CA GLN A 130 10.94 -18.09 1.82
C GLN A 130 10.84 -18.30 0.30
N PRO A 131 11.89 -17.95 -0.45
CA PRO A 131 11.92 -18.17 -1.90
C PRO A 131 11.95 -19.64 -2.27
#